data_4637208e36458e74c4e33e5fe7d4e83c
#
_entry.id   4637208e36458e74c4e33e5fe7d4e83c
#
_cell.length_a   1.000
_cell.length_b   1.000
_cell.length_c   1.000
_cell.angle_alpha   90.00
_cell.angle_beta   90.00
_cell.angle_gamma   90.00
#
_symmetry.space_group_name_H-M   'P 1'
#
loop_
_entity.id
_entity.type
_entity.pdbx_description
1 polymer ?
#
loop_
_entity_poly.entity_id
_entity_poly.type
_entity_poly.pdbx_seq_one_letter_code
_entity_poly.pdbx_strand_id
1 'polypeptide(L)'
;MSRPPAPTHHQSIDRRRSSVEPVALSDIGEFDHACDVLVVGFGCAGAAAAFEAARAGADVLVLERASGPGGSSAQSGGELYLGGGTEVQKACGFDDDPDNMYAYLEAALGPNADTEKIRLYCDGSVEHFAWFRECGVEFNHSLHDSPTWMPMSEDGLMWLGENSWPYNTLARPVPRGHRPAARGFGGGVLMERLSAAATGAGAGTHVDTQATNLVLDETGRVAGLVARRYGKRVTYRARTAVVLTTGGFVDNEEMLAHHAPVLLGHGKVSDGLDDGSGIRMATATGAATRRMSVVEIALTALPAMVCRGMLVDGLGRRFVNEDVYPGHYSVHAVRHQPGPYWTIIDEEGYESVAEADRWGVLPKYVTETLAELEESLGMPPGALETTVETYNRHAEKGEDPYFHKDAKWLRPLKSPFAAIDPAAGFFGGGAGQGTGAAGFTLGGLHTSVDGEVLNHSGDPVPGLYAAGRAASGMHGEGYVSGTSLGDGTFFGRRAGRAAARGKGSE
;
A
#
# COMPACT_ATOMS: atom_id res chain seq x y z
N MET A 1 55.47 2.70 -24.17
CA MET A 1 54.40 3.69 -24.34
C MET A 1 53.35 3.41 -23.26
N SER A 2 53.41 4.17 -22.20
CA SER A 2 52.55 4.04 -21.01
C SER A 2 51.20 4.76 -21.26
N ARG A 3 50.11 4.08 -20.98
CA ARG A 3 48.74 4.66 -20.99
C ARG A 3 48.60 5.71 -19.88
N PRO A 4 47.94 6.85 -20.13
CA PRO A 4 47.62 7.81 -19.08
C PRO A 4 46.50 7.29 -18.15
N PRO A 5 46.51 7.69 -16.85
CA PRO A 5 45.48 7.29 -15.91
C PRO A 5 44.15 8.01 -16.21
N ALA A 6 43.04 7.28 -16.01
CA ALA A 6 41.67 7.80 -16.14
C ALA A 6 41.40 8.86 -15.04
N PRO A 7 40.64 9.92 -15.32
CA PRO A 7 40.30 10.93 -14.34
C PRO A 7 39.27 10.39 -13.34
N THR A 8 39.65 10.33 -12.08
CA THR A 8 38.75 10.11 -10.93
C THR A 8 38.03 11.41 -10.63
N HIS A 9 36.83 11.58 -11.18
CA HIS A 9 35.88 12.58 -10.71
C HIS A 9 35.03 11.99 -9.59
N HIS A 10 35.56 11.93 -8.39
CA HIS A 10 34.74 11.97 -7.19
C HIS A 10 34.32 13.44 -6.95
N GLN A 11 33.22 13.87 -7.55
CA GLN A 11 32.49 15.01 -7.03
C GLN A 11 31.79 14.51 -5.77
N SER A 12 32.32 14.79 -4.61
CA SER A 12 31.60 14.76 -3.34
C SER A 12 30.47 15.78 -3.44
N ILE A 13 29.26 15.31 -3.73
CA ILE A 13 28.04 16.08 -3.51
C ILE A 13 27.95 16.24 -2.00
N ASP A 14 28.37 17.39 -1.51
CA ASP A 14 28.12 17.85 -0.15
C ASP A 14 26.58 18.03 0.01
N ARG A 15 25.87 16.91 0.18
CA ARG A 15 24.46 16.91 0.63
C ARG A 15 24.50 17.35 2.09
N ARG A 16 24.55 18.64 2.34
CA ARG A 16 24.17 19.20 3.64
C ARG A 16 22.78 18.65 3.93
N ARG A 17 22.70 17.66 4.83
CA ARG A 17 21.42 17.18 5.38
C ARG A 17 20.73 18.42 5.92
N SER A 18 19.64 18.87 5.30
CA SER A 18 18.79 19.91 5.90
C SER A 18 18.31 19.34 7.22
N SER A 19 18.66 19.98 8.32
CA SER A 19 18.16 19.63 9.64
C SER A 19 16.63 19.64 9.61
N VAL A 20 15.99 18.59 10.11
CA VAL A 20 14.53 18.51 10.29
C VAL A 20 14.11 19.03 11.68
N GLU A 21 15.08 19.58 12.45
CA GLU A 21 14.82 20.14 13.79
C GLU A 21 13.71 21.21 13.73
N PRO A 22 12.82 21.24 14.71
CA PRO A 22 11.77 22.25 14.75
C PRO A 22 12.36 23.65 14.87
N VAL A 23 11.64 24.63 14.33
CA VAL A 23 11.99 26.06 14.42
C VAL A 23 11.12 26.68 15.53
N ALA A 24 11.71 27.50 16.39
CA ALA A 24 10.92 28.21 17.38
C ALA A 24 10.05 29.30 16.73
N LEU A 25 8.83 29.46 17.21
CA LEU A 25 7.90 30.47 16.71
C LEU A 25 8.50 31.90 16.83
N SER A 26 9.29 32.15 17.88
CA SER A 26 10.03 33.40 18.08
C SER A 26 11.05 33.71 16.97
N ASP A 27 11.54 32.69 16.26
CA ASP A 27 12.50 32.82 15.16
C ASP A 27 11.81 33.07 13.80
N ILE A 28 10.48 33.03 13.79
CA ILE A 28 9.64 33.38 12.64
C ILE A 28 9.11 34.79 12.89
N GLY A 29 9.54 35.77 12.12
CA GLY A 29 9.02 37.13 12.22
C GLY A 29 7.55 37.20 11.80
N GLU A 30 7.28 37.43 10.53
CA GLU A 30 5.95 37.37 9.94
C GLU A 30 5.80 36.11 9.09
N PHE A 31 4.66 35.43 9.17
CA PHE A 31 4.35 34.31 8.30
C PHE A 31 3.91 34.80 6.92
N ASP A 32 4.42 34.12 5.87
CA ASP A 32 4.03 34.44 4.49
C ASP A 32 2.56 34.05 4.21
N HIS A 33 2.09 32.99 4.86
CA HIS A 33 0.70 32.49 4.72
C HIS A 33 0.16 32.03 6.07
N ALA A 34 -1.18 32.06 6.22
CA ALA A 34 -1.87 31.60 7.44
C ALA A 34 -3.20 30.94 7.04
N CYS A 35 -3.51 29.82 7.69
CA CYS A 35 -4.79 29.11 7.58
C CYS A 35 -5.17 28.50 8.94
N ASP A 36 -6.35 27.91 9.07
CA ASP A 36 -6.73 27.18 10.28
C ASP A 36 -6.04 25.82 10.30
N VAL A 37 -6.24 25.01 9.26
CA VAL A 37 -5.69 23.67 9.14
C VAL A 37 -4.73 23.60 7.96
N LEU A 38 -3.50 23.20 8.23
CA LEU A 38 -2.47 23.02 7.22
C LEU A 38 -2.26 21.52 6.97
N VAL A 39 -2.61 21.04 5.78
CA VAL A 39 -2.44 19.65 5.38
C VAL A 39 -1.15 19.52 4.56
N VAL A 40 -0.29 18.55 4.87
CA VAL A 40 1.00 18.34 4.20
C VAL A 40 0.99 17.02 3.44
N GLY A 41 0.97 17.10 2.10
CA GLY A 41 0.78 15.99 1.16
C GLY A 41 -0.63 15.91 0.63
N PHE A 42 -0.78 15.75 -0.69
CA PHE A 42 -2.08 15.68 -1.38
C PHE A 42 -2.31 14.33 -2.05
N GLY A 43 -1.93 13.24 -1.32
CA GLY A 43 -2.39 11.88 -1.59
C GLY A 43 -3.80 11.66 -1.04
N CYS A 44 -4.29 10.40 -1.04
CA CYS A 44 -5.65 10.06 -0.61
C CYS A 44 -5.98 10.51 0.83
N ALA A 45 -5.04 10.34 1.77
CA ALA A 45 -5.22 10.75 3.15
C ALA A 45 -5.32 12.27 3.30
N GLY A 46 -4.47 13.01 2.56
CA GLY A 46 -4.49 14.48 2.56
C GLY A 46 -5.75 15.03 1.93
N ALA A 47 -6.21 14.46 0.82
CA ALA A 47 -7.46 14.84 0.19
C ALA A 47 -8.66 14.63 1.13
N ALA A 48 -8.69 13.49 1.83
CA ALA A 48 -9.75 13.17 2.80
C ALA A 48 -9.71 14.12 4.01
N ALA A 49 -8.51 14.40 4.55
CA ALA A 49 -8.34 15.34 5.67
C ALA A 49 -8.75 16.76 5.28
N ALA A 50 -8.31 17.24 4.13
CA ALA A 50 -8.62 18.57 3.63
C ALA A 50 -10.12 18.74 3.37
N PHE A 51 -10.76 17.76 2.74
CA PHE A 51 -12.20 17.76 2.47
C PHE A 51 -13.01 17.88 3.77
N GLU A 52 -12.73 17.03 4.76
CA GLU A 52 -13.49 17.03 6.01
C GLU A 52 -13.22 18.26 6.90
N ALA A 53 -11.98 18.77 6.90
CA ALA A 53 -11.66 20.00 7.61
C ALA A 53 -12.35 21.21 6.98
N ALA A 54 -12.37 21.32 5.65
CA ALA A 54 -13.06 22.38 4.93
C ALA A 54 -14.59 22.31 5.14
N ARG A 55 -15.18 21.11 5.09
CA ARG A 55 -16.61 20.89 5.41
C ARG A 55 -16.97 21.30 6.85
N ALA A 56 -16.04 21.15 7.78
CA ALA A 56 -16.20 21.60 9.16
C ALA A 56 -16.06 23.13 9.32
N GLY A 57 -15.85 23.87 8.22
CA GLY A 57 -15.76 25.33 8.19
C GLY A 57 -14.38 25.89 8.51
N ALA A 58 -13.32 25.07 8.51
CA ALA A 58 -11.95 25.54 8.66
C ALA A 58 -11.43 26.16 7.34
N ASP A 59 -10.59 27.19 7.46
CA ASP A 59 -9.74 27.68 6.38
C ASP A 59 -8.59 26.69 6.18
N VAL A 60 -8.59 25.94 5.06
CA VAL A 60 -7.68 24.82 4.81
C VAL A 60 -6.72 25.14 3.68
N LEU A 61 -5.43 24.88 3.93
CA LEU A 61 -4.39 24.96 2.90
C LEU A 61 -3.66 23.61 2.81
N VAL A 62 -3.62 23.03 1.61
CA VAL A 62 -2.85 21.80 1.31
C VAL A 62 -1.52 22.18 0.68
N LEU A 63 -0.43 21.66 1.21
CA LEU A 63 0.91 21.75 0.63
C LEU A 63 1.27 20.45 -0.05
N GLU A 64 1.57 20.51 -1.35
CA GLU A 64 1.99 19.34 -2.12
C GLU A 64 3.41 19.57 -2.69
N ARG A 65 4.26 18.56 -2.51
CA ARG A 65 5.66 18.60 -2.96
C ARG A 65 5.77 18.47 -4.48
N ALA A 66 4.91 17.67 -5.09
CA ALA A 66 4.80 17.52 -6.54
C ALA A 66 4.05 18.70 -7.18
N SER A 67 4.01 18.72 -8.51
CA SER A 67 3.31 19.75 -9.30
C SER A 67 1.78 19.58 -9.31
N GLY A 68 1.24 18.54 -8.67
CA GLY A 68 -0.19 18.25 -8.59
C GLY A 68 -0.52 17.20 -7.54
N PRO A 69 -1.82 17.02 -7.24
CA PRO A 69 -2.29 16.02 -6.29
C PRO A 69 -2.10 14.60 -6.83
N GLY A 70 -2.06 13.62 -5.91
CA GLY A 70 -2.07 12.21 -6.28
C GLY A 70 -1.08 11.36 -5.51
N GLY A 71 0.21 11.70 -5.59
CA GLY A 71 1.26 10.93 -4.96
C GLY A 71 1.21 9.45 -5.35
N SER A 72 1.71 8.58 -4.50
CA SER A 72 1.66 7.12 -4.68
C SER A 72 0.23 6.59 -4.80
N SER A 73 -0.78 7.29 -4.25
CA SER A 73 -2.19 6.90 -4.35
C SER A 73 -2.70 6.91 -5.79
N ALA A 74 -2.28 7.88 -6.62
CA ALA A 74 -2.69 7.96 -8.03
C ALA A 74 -2.06 6.85 -8.89
N GLN A 75 -0.92 6.28 -8.45
CA GLN A 75 -0.23 5.20 -9.16
C GLN A 75 -0.69 3.80 -8.74
N SER A 76 -1.59 3.71 -7.76
CA SER A 76 -2.12 2.43 -7.24
C SER A 76 -3.19 1.84 -8.16
N GLY A 77 -3.53 0.57 -7.94
CA GLY A 77 -4.68 -0.08 -8.58
C GLY A 77 -6.02 0.58 -8.25
N GLY A 78 -6.08 1.38 -7.18
CA GLY A 78 -7.28 2.10 -6.77
C GLY A 78 -8.25 1.23 -5.95
N GLU A 79 -7.84 0.02 -5.55
CA GLU A 79 -8.66 -0.84 -4.69
C GLU A 79 -8.92 -0.16 -3.35
N LEU A 80 -10.16 -0.29 -2.87
CA LEU A 80 -10.63 0.14 -1.57
C LEU A 80 -11.20 -1.08 -0.85
N TYR A 81 -10.60 -1.47 0.27
CA TYR A 81 -11.11 -2.59 1.05
C TYR A 81 -12.30 -2.14 1.88
N LEU A 82 -13.49 -2.36 1.39
CA LEU A 82 -14.76 -1.94 2.00
C LEU A 82 -15.72 -3.11 2.10
N GLY A 83 -16.55 -3.16 3.14
CA GLY A 83 -17.48 -4.26 3.38
C GLY A 83 -18.61 -3.86 4.31
N GLY A 84 -19.17 -4.86 5.00
CA GLY A 84 -20.26 -4.65 5.95
C GLY A 84 -21.63 -4.43 5.29
N GLY A 85 -21.76 -4.81 4.01
CA GLY A 85 -23.03 -4.73 3.28
C GLY A 85 -23.18 -3.46 2.44
N THR A 86 -22.15 -3.13 1.65
CA THR A 86 -22.20 -2.04 0.68
C THR A 86 -23.27 -2.30 -0.41
N GLU A 87 -23.68 -1.26 -1.13
CA GLU A 87 -24.63 -1.40 -2.24
C GLU A 87 -24.07 -2.28 -3.38
N VAL A 88 -22.75 -2.23 -3.64
CA VAL A 88 -22.08 -3.06 -4.66
C VAL A 88 -22.11 -4.54 -4.25
N GLN A 89 -21.78 -4.84 -2.98
CA GLN A 89 -21.88 -6.22 -2.46
C GLN A 89 -23.30 -6.77 -2.64
N LYS A 90 -24.32 -6.01 -2.21
CA LYS A 90 -25.72 -6.40 -2.34
C LYS A 90 -26.16 -6.60 -3.78
N ALA A 91 -25.76 -5.70 -4.68
CA ALA A 91 -26.08 -5.80 -6.11
C ALA A 91 -25.43 -7.03 -6.77
N CYS A 92 -24.25 -7.45 -6.28
CA CYS A 92 -23.56 -8.68 -6.70
C CYS A 92 -24.06 -9.94 -5.98
N GLY A 93 -25.08 -9.84 -5.11
CA GLY A 93 -25.70 -10.99 -4.43
C GLY A 93 -25.00 -11.43 -3.13
N PHE A 94 -24.13 -10.59 -2.56
CA PHE A 94 -23.45 -10.88 -1.32
C PHE A 94 -24.08 -10.15 -0.13
N ASP A 95 -24.25 -10.89 0.96
CA ASP A 95 -24.62 -10.37 2.25
C ASP A 95 -23.39 -10.32 3.16
N ASP A 96 -23.09 -9.16 3.74
CA ASP A 96 -21.94 -8.92 4.60
C ASP A 96 -22.31 -8.06 5.80
N ASP A 97 -21.52 -8.16 6.86
CA ASP A 97 -21.68 -7.36 8.07
C ASP A 97 -20.31 -6.95 8.64
N PRO A 98 -20.27 -5.92 9.51
CA PRO A 98 -19.02 -5.44 10.08
C PRO A 98 -18.25 -6.48 10.90
N ASP A 99 -18.93 -7.41 11.57
CA ASP A 99 -18.29 -8.45 12.37
C ASP A 99 -17.60 -9.49 11.49
N ASN A 100 -18.23 -9.87 10.39
CA ASN A 100 -17.64 -10.76 9.40
C ASN A 100 -16.43 -10.11 8.71
N MET A 101 -16.49 -8.81 8.40
CA MET A 101 -15.37 -8.03 7.87
C MET A 101 -14.22 -7.95 8.88
N TYR A 102 -14.55 -7.71 10.15
CA TYR A 102 -13.56 -7.64 11.23
C TYR A 102 -12.83 -8.97 11.41
N ALA A 103 -13.54 -10.09 11.46
CA ALA A 103 -12.94 -11.42 11.63
C ALA A 103 -11.92 -11.74 10.52
N TYR A 104 -12.23 -11.37 9.27
CA TYR A 104 -11.27 -11.50 8.18
C TYR A 104 -10.06 -10.57 8.34
N LEU A 105 -10.28 -9.27 8.56
CA LEU A 105 -9.19 -8.30 8.64
C LEU A 105 -8.26 -8.55 9.82
N GLU A 106 -8.80 -8.93 10.99
CA GLU A 106 -7.98 -9.28 12.16
C GLU A 106 -7.03 -10.44 11.83
N ALA A 107 -7.52 -11.47 11.15
CA ALA A 107 -6.71 -12.60 10.72
C ALA A 107 -5.71 -12.24 9.60
N ALA A 108 -6.16 -11.49 8.60
CA ALA A 108 -5.39 -11.21 7.38
C ALA A 108 -4.31 -10.13 7.59
N LEU A 109 -4.55 -9.15 8.47
CA LEU A 109 -3.55 -8.13 8.82
C LEU A 109 -2.54 -8.64 9.85
N GLY A 110 -2.78 -9.80 10.44
CA GLY A 110 -1.84 -10.59 11.19
C GLY A 110 -1.47 -10.04 12.57
N PRO A 111 -0.46 -10.65 13.22
CA PRO A 111 -0.01 -10.24 14.54
C PRO A 111 0.36 -8.74 14.60
N ASN A 112 0.16 -8.15 15.78
CA ASN A 112 0.43 -6.73 16.05
C ASN A 112 -0.43 -5.73 15.26
N ALA A 113 -1.48 -6.16 14.54
CA ALA A 113 -2.45 -5.25 13.94
C ALA A 113 -3.14 -4.39 15.02
N ASP A 114 -3.67 -3.23 14.60
CA ASP A 114 -4.39 -2.32 15.50
C ASP A 114 -5.87 -2.68 15.53
N THR A 115 -6.26 -3.54 16.47
CA THR A 115 -7.62 -4.07 16.55
C THR A 115 -8.68 -3.00 16.82
N GLU A 116 -8.32 -1.92 17.52
CA GLU A 116 -9.21 -0.77 17.72
C GLU A 116 -9.48 -0.04 16.39
N LYS A 117 -8.42 0.24 15.63
CA LYS A 117 -8.55 0.86 14.30
C LYS A 117 -9.29 -0.04 13.33
N ILE A 118 -9.01 -1.36 13.33
CA ILE A 118 -9.73 -2.33 12.49
C ILE A 118 -11.23 -2.31 12.84
N ARG A 119 -11.59 -2.33 14.13
CA ARG A 119 -12.99 -2.32 14.56
C ARG A 119 -13.72 -1.07 14.07
N LEU A 120 -13.12 0.11 14.32
CA LEU A 120 -13.68 1.38 13.85
C LEU A 120 -13.83 1.45 12.33
N TYR A 121 -12.85 0.92 11.59
CA TYR A 121 -12.89 0.86 10.14
C TYR A 121 -14.03 -0.03 9.64
N CYS A 122 -14.20 -1.20 10.24
CA CYS A 122 -15.28 -2.13 9.87
C CYS A 122 -16.66 -1.54 10.18
N ASP A 123 -16.84 -0.97 11.36
CA ASP A 123 -18.11 -0.35 11.79
C ASP A 123 -18.50 0.85 10.91
N GLY A 124 -17.48 1.62 10.47
CA GLY A 124 -17.68 2.78 9.61
C GLY A 124 -17.63 2.50 8.10
N SER A 125 -17.42 1.25 7.68
CA SER A 125 -17.08 0.92 6.28
C SER A 125 -18.19 1.27 5.28
N VAL A 126 -19.46 1.00 5.60
CA VAL A 126 -20.60 1.35 4.73
C VAL A 126 -20.76 2.87 4.59
N GLU A 127 -20.61 3.62 5.71
CA GLU A 127 -20.60 5.09 5.65
C GLU A 127 -19.41 5.61 4.83
N HIS A 128 -18.26 4.95 4.97
CA HIS A 128 -17.07 5.33 4.22
C HIS A 128 -17.22 5.06 2.73
N PHE A 129 -17.89 3.97 2.33
CA PHE A 129 -18.27 3.73 0.94
C PHE A 129 -19.19 4.85 0.42
N ALA A 130 -20.22 5.24 1.19
CA ALA A 130 -21.12 6.32 0.81
C ALA A 130 -20.37 7.67 0.66
N TRP A 131 -19.38 7.90 1.50
CA TRP A 131 -18.50 9.08 1.40
C TRP A 131 -17.70 9.12 0.09
N PHE A 132 -17.16 7.99 -0.40
CA PHE A 132 -16.51 7.94 -1.72
C PHE A 132 -17.50 8.30 -2.83
N ARG A 133 -18.74 7.82 -2.74
CA ARG A 133 -19.80 8.19 -3.69
C ARG A 133 -20.11 9.69 -3.63
N GLU A 134 -20.17 10.27 -2.46
CA GLU A 134 -20.33 11.72 -2.26
C GLU A 134 -19.18 12.51 -2.90
N CYS A 135 -17.95 12.01 -2.81
CA CYS A 135 -16.78 12.59 -3.49
C CYS A 135 -16.80 12.39 -5.02
N GLY A 136 -17.82 11.75 -5.59
CA GLY A 136 -17.96 11.54 -7.03
C GLY A 136 -17.24 10.30 -7.57
N VAL A 137 -16.82 9.36 -6.71
CA VAL A 137 -16.27 8.07 -7.14
C VAL A 137 -17.42 7.16 -7.58
N GLU A 138 -17.34 6.65 -8.80
CA GLU A 138 -18.31 5.73 -9.38
C GLU A 138 -17.81 4.28 -9.25
N PHE A 139 -18.72 3.36 -8.92
CA PHE A 139 -18.48 1.92 -8.80
C PHE A 139 -19.48 1.15 -9.64
N ASN A 140 -19.02 0.24 -10.48
CA ASN A 140 -19.89 -0.66 -11.21
C ASN A 140 -20.38 -1.79 -10.31
N HIS A 141 -21.60 -2.24 -10.53
CA HIS A 141 -22.24 -3.30 -9.75
C HIS A 141 -21.97 -4.67 -10.40
N SER A 142 -20.70 -5.01 -10.58
CA SER A 142 -20.24 -6.28 -11.17
C SER A 142 -19.03 -6.82 -10.44
N LEU A 143 -18.88 -8.16 -10.46
CA LEU A 143 -17.81 -8.89 -9.79
C LEU A 143 -16.79 -9.39 -10.79
N HIS A 144 -15.53 -9.11 -10.54
CA HIS A 144 -14.41 -9.82 -11.15
C HIS A 144 -14.04 -11.04 -10.30
N ASP A 145 -14.31 -12.25 -10.82
CA ASP A 145 -14.19 -13.50 -10.05
C ASP A 145 -12.85 -14.22 -10.23
N SER A 146 -11.94 -13.71 -11.10
CA SER A 146 -10.63 -14.32 -11.33
C SER A 146 -9.57 -13.71 -10.40
N PRO A 147 -8.62 -14.52 -9.85
CA PRO A 147 -7.51 -13.99 -9.08
C PRO A 147 -6.64 -13.03 -9.91
N THR A 148 -6.45 -11.82 -9.41
CA THR A 148 -5.64 -10.79 -10.08
C THR A 148 -5.10 -9.79 -9.07
N TRP A 149 -4.03 -9.05 -9.44
CA TRP A 149 -3.63 -7.85 -8.72
C TRP A 149 -4.64 -6.72 -8.93
N MET A 150 -5.06 -6.53 -10.16
CA MET A 150 -6.10 -5.56 -10.55
C MET A 150 -6.78 -6.03 -11.84
N PRO A 151 -8.11 -6.02 -11.92
CA PRO A 151 -8.83 -6.39 -13.13
C PRO A 151 -8.54 -5.44 -14.30
N MET A 152 -8.38 -6.01 -15.49
CA MET A 152 -8.36 -5.24 -16.74
C MET A 152 -9.78 -4.93 -17.28
N SER A 153 -10.78 -5.14 -16.45
CA SER A 153 -12.20 -4.77 -16.64
C SER A 153 -12.57 -3.58 -15.75
N GLU A 154 -13.79 -3.08 -15.89
CA GLU A 154 -14.35 -2.01 -15.06
C GLU A 154 -15.21 -2.56 -13.92
N ASP A 155 -15.02 -3.82 -13.54
CA ASP A 155 -15.75 -4.42 -12.42
C ASP A 155 -15.50 -3.67 -11.12
N GLY A 156 -16.57 -3.42 -10.37
CA GLY A 156 -16.52 -2.64 -9.15
C GLY A 156 -16.27 -3.46 -7.88
N LEU A 157 -16.22 -4.81 -7.98
CA LEU A 157 -15.99 -5.70 -6.86
C LEU A 157 -15.02 -6.83 -7.25
N MET A 158 -14.15 -7.25 -6.33
CA MET A 158 -13.22 -8.36 -6.51
C MET A 158 -12.89 -9.06 -5.21
N TRP A 159 -12.44 -10.31 -5.31
CA TRP A 159 -11.91 -11.09 -4.20
C TRP A 159 -10.47 -10.66 -3.84
N LEU A 160 -10.19 -10.64 -2.54
CA LEU A 160 -8.86 -10.34 -1.99
C LEU A 160 -8.43 -11.39 -0.95
N GLY A 161 -8.77 -12.66 -1.20
CA GLY A 161 -8.36 -13.82 -0.40
C GLY A 161 -9.39 -14.27 0.65
N GLU A 162 -10.55 -13.62 0.74
CA GLU A 162 -11.60 -13.99 1.68
C GLU A 162 -12.17 -15.40 1.44
N ASN A 163 -12.07 -15.88 0.20
CA ASN A 163 -12.57 -17.18 -0.24
C ASN A 163 -11.52 -18.30 -0.21
N SER A 164 -10.31 -18.04 0.26
CA SER A 164 -9.21 -19.01 0.34
C SER A 164 -8.93 -19.47 1.77
N TRP A 165 -8.36 -20.66 1.89
CA TRP A 165 -7.89 -21.18 3.18
C TRP A 165 -6.68 -20.36 3.70
N PRO A 166 -6.55 -20.06 5.01
CA PRO A 166 -7.46 -20.45 6.09
C PRO A 166 -8.64 -19.49 6.32
N TYR A 167 -8.69 -18.37 5.61
CA TYR A 167 -9.60 -17.25 5.87
C TYR A 167 -11.07 -17.61 5.70
N ASN A 168 -11.39 -18.45 4.72
CA ASN A 168 -12.74 -18.98 4.48
C ASN A 168 -13.28 -19.88 5.61
N THR A 169 -12.43 -20.28 6.57
CA THR A 169 -12.82 -21.01 7.78
C THR A 169 -12.97 -20.10 8.99
N LEU A 170 -12.41 -18.89 8.93
CA LEU A 170 -12.40 -17.90 10.03
C LEU A 170 -13.51 -16.86 9.86
N ALA A 171 -13.84 -16.52 8.63
CA ALA A 171 -14.89 -15.58 8.26
C ALA A 171 -15.69 -16.14 7.08
N ARG A 172 -16.96 -15.76 6.96
CA ARG A 172 -17.76 -16.09 5.78
C ARG A 172 -17.18 -15.41 4.54
N PRO A 173 -16.92 -16.16 3.46
CA PRO A 173 -16.37 -15.58 2.24
C PRO A 173 -17.30 -14.53 1.61
N VAL A 174 -16.83 -13.30 1.53
CA VAL A 174 -17.51 -12.18 0.86
C VAL A 174 -16.46 -11.29 0.22
N PRO A 175 -16.55 -10.95 -1.09
CA PRO A 175 -15.60 -10.07 -1.74
C PRO A 175 -15.73 -8.64 -1.19
N ARG A 176 -14.58 -8.00 -0.90
CA ARG A 176 -14.53 -6.66 -0.30
C ARG A 176 -13.62 -5.67 -1.05
N GLY A 177 -12.92 -6.12 -2.08
CA GLY A 177 -12.13 -5.25 -2.93
C GLY A 177 -13.04 -4.41 -3.84
N HIS A 178 -13.35 -3.17 -3.42
CA HIS A 178 -14.09 -2.22 -4.25
C HIS A 178 -13.15 -1.45 -5.15
N ARG A 179 -13.60 -1.14 -6.38
CA ARG A 179 -12.79 -0.42 -7.35
C ARG A 179 -13.57 0.70 -8.01
N PRO A 180 -12.96 1.88 -8.22
CA PRO A 180 -13.57 2.89 -9.09
C PRO A 180 -13.76 2.31 -10.51
N ALA A 181 -14.76 2.81 -11.23
CA ALA A 181 -15.05 2.41 -12.60
C ALA A 181 -13.89 2.79 -13.53
N ALA A 182 -12.86 1.93 -13.55
CA ALA A 182 -11.64 2.09 -14.35
C ALA A 182 -11.05 0.73 -14.72
N ARG A 183 -10.40 0.65 -15.87
CA ARG A 183 -9.63 -0.52 -16.30
C ARG A 183 -8.21 -0.46 -15.73
N GLY A 184 -7.71 -1.53 -15.16
CA GLY A 184 -6.35 -1.59 -14.61
C GLY A 184 -6.17 -0.61 -13.43
N PHE A 185 -5.23 0.32 -13.55
CA PHE A 185 -4.89 1.29 -12.51
C PHE A 185 -5.99 2.33 -12.29
N GLY A 186 -6.81 2.14 -11.24
CA GLY A 186 -7.91 3.05 -10.87
C GLY A 186 -7.50 4.20 -9.95
N GLY A 187 -6.26 4.19 -9.40
CA GLY A 187 -5.79 5.20 -8.44
C GLY A 187 -5.83 6.63 -8.98
N GLY A 188 -5.54 6.81 -10.27
CA GLY A 188 -5.62 8.13 -10.93
C GLY A 188 -7.04 8.69 -10.93
N VAL A 189 -8.04 7.86 -11.28
CA VAL A 189 -9.47 8.23 -11.25
C VAL A 189 -9.90 8.56 -9.82
N LEU A 190 -9.52 7.71 -8.85
CA LEU A 190 -9.81 7.94 -7.43
C LEU A 190 -9.27 9.29 -6.97
N MET A 191 -8.01 9.60 -7.26
CA MET A 191 -7.37 10.83 -6.81
C MET A 191 -7.91 12.07 -7.50
N GLU A 192 -8.30 11.98 -8.78
CA GLU A 192 -9.01 13.06 -9.47
C GLU A 192 -10.29 13.46 -8.72
N ARG A 193 -11.12 12.47 -8.33
CA ARG A 193 -12.37 12.73 -7.60
C ARG A 193 -12.12 13.26 -6.20
N LEU A 194 -11.21 12.67 -5.44
CA LEU A 194 -10.92 13.09 -4.06
C LEU A 194 -10.32 14.50 -4.01
N SER A 195 -9.38 14.83 -4.89
CA SER A 195 -8.77 16.16 -4.92
C SER A 195 -9.76 17.24 -5.39
N ALA A 196 -10.62 16.92 -6.37
CA ALA A 196 -11.70 17.79 -6.81
C ALA A 196 -12.72 18.03 -5.69
N ALA A 197 -13.09 17.02 -4.91
CA ALA A 197 -13.97 17.16 -3.77
C ALA A 197 -13.38 18.08 -2.69
N ALA A 198 -12.09 17.90 -2.34
CA ALA A 198 -11.40 18.73 -1.37
C ALA A 198 -11.34 20.21 -1.81
N THR A 199 -10.95 20.49 -3.06
CA THR A 199 -10.90 21.85 -3.60
C THR A 199 -12.30 22.44 -3.75
N GLY A 200 -13.28 21.66 -4.17
CA GLY A 200 -14.69 22.04 -4.25
C GLY A 200 -15.29 22.41 -2.88
N ALA A 201 -14.81 21.81 -1.79
CA ALA A 201 -15.19 22.16 -0.42
C ALA A 201 -14.49 23.44 0.09
N GLY A 202 -13.56 24.04 -0.67
CA GLY A 202 -12.89 25.29 -0.33
C GLY A 202 -11.43 25.13 0.11
N ALA A 203 -10.83 23.93 0.08
CA ALA A 203 -9.42 23.78 0.42
C ALA A 203 -8.52 24.45 -0.66
N GLY A 204 -7.66 25.37 -0.23
CA GLY A 204 -6.60 25.95 -1.04
C GLY A 204 -5.45 24.97 -1.24
N THR A 205 -4.66 25.16 -2.30
CA THR A 205 -3.53 24.25 -2.61
C THR A 205 -2.29 25.02 -3.04
N HIS A 206 -1.14 24.69 -2.44
CA HIS A 206 0.17 25.12 -2.89
C HIS A 206 0.97 23.91 -3.33
N VAL A 207 1.13 23.76 -4.64
CA VAL A 207 2.00 22.75 -5.26
C VAL A 207 3.46 23.20 -5.31
N ASP A 208 4.39 22.30 -5.71
CA ASP A 208 5.84 22.53 -5.74
C ASP A 208 6.35 23.05 -4.38
N THR A 209 5.74 22.56 -3.29
CA THR A 209 5.94 23.06 -1.93
C THR A 209 6.35 21.92 -1.00
N GLN A 210 7.65 21.84 -0.71
CA GLN A 210 8.24 20.86 0.19
C GLN A 210 8.30 21.39 1.63
N ALA A 211 7.55 20.79 2.55
CA ALA A 211 7.70 21.03 3.98
C ALA A 211 9.10 20.57 4.45
N THR A 212 9.75 21.36 5.29
CA THR A 212 11.11 21.10 5.78
C THR A 212 11.21 21.01 7.29
N ASN A 213 10.49 21.85 8.04
CA ASN A 213 10.58 21.94 9.50
C ASN A 213 9.21 22.30 10.07
N LEU A 214 8.85 21.72 11.20
CA LEU A 214 7.71 22.19 11.99
C LEU A 214 8.09 23.43 12.79
N VAL A 215 7.13 24.28 13.08
CA VAL A 215 7.29 25.48 13.94
C VAL A 215 6.59 25.22 15.25
N LEU A 216 7.31 25.38 16.37
CA LEU A 216 6.78 25.18 17.72
C LEU A 216 6.65 26.53 18.44
N ASP A 217 5.53 26.72 19.15
CA ASP A 217 5.38 27.83 20.10
C ASP A 217 6.08 27.51 21.43
N GLU A 218 6.02 28.48 22.37
CA GLU A 218 6.66 28.38 23.68
C GLU A 218 6.09 27.25 24.56
N THR A 219 4.89 26.76 24.26
CA THR A 219 4.25 25.62 24.96
C THR A 219 4.61 24.28 24.37
N GLY A 220 5.36 24.25 23.25
CA GLY A 220 5.66 23.05 22.49
C GLY A 220 4.56 22.63 21.49
N ARG A 221 3.53 23.46 21.31
CA ARG A 221 2.48 23.24 20.33
C ARG A 221 3.02 23.48 18.91
N VAL A 222 2.62 22.65 17.96
CA VAL A 222 2.88 22.88 16.54
C VAL A 222 1.98 24.02 16.03
N ALA A 223 2.58 25.16 15.70
CA ALA A 223 1.93 26.40 15.28
C ALA A 223 2.04 26.68 13.77
N GLY A 224 2.76 25.84 13.04
CA GLY A 224 2.95 25.99 11.59
C GLY A 224 4.12 25.19 11.07
N LEU A 225 4.62 25.58 9.90
CA LEU A 225 5.81 24.97 9.31
C LEU A 225 6.61 25.93 8.40
N VAL A 226 7.84 25.54 8.14
CA VAL A 226 8.70 26.11 7.10
C VAL A 226 8.68 25.17 5.91
N ALA A 227 8.60 25.72 4.71
CA ALA A 227 8.67 24.98 3.47
C ALA A 227 9.62 25.62 2.47
N ARG A 228 9.95 24.90 1.41
CA ARG A 228 10.56 25.44 0.19
C ARG A 228 9.55 25.39 -0.94
N ARG A 229 9.28 26.54 -1.53
CA ARG A 229 8.41 26.67 -2.71
C ARG A 229 9.20 27.38 -3.82
N TYR A 230 9.31 26.72 -4.99
CA TYR A 230 10.15 27.20 -6.09
C TYR A 230 11.58 27.57 -5.62
N GLY A 231 12.16 26.75 -4.73
CA GLY A 231 13.49 26.96 -4.17
C GLY A 231 13.61 28.04 -3.08
N LYS A 232 12.56 28.81 -2.82
CA LYS A 232 12.54 29.87 -1.78
C LYS A 232 11.98 29.33 -0.48
N ARG A 233 12.52 29.82 0.65
CA ARG A 233 11.94 29.58 1.98
C ARG A 233 10.61 30.32 2.07
N VAL A 234 9.56 29.62 2.53
CA VAL A 234 8.21 30.14 2.76
C VAL A 234 7.71 29.61 4.10
N THR A 235 7.01 30.42 4.85
CA THR A 235 6.51 30.11 6.19
C THR A 235 4.99 30.08 6.21
N TYR A 236 4.42 29.07 6.89
CA TYR A 236 2.99 28.81 6.95
C TYR A 236 2.55 28.72 8.41
N ARG A 237 1.61 29.57 8.83
CA ARG A 237 0.97 29.49 10.13
C ARG A 237 -0.25 28.58 10.07
N ALA A 238 -0.32 27.63 11.01
CA ALA A 238 -1.52 26.85 11.29
C ALA A 238 -2.14 27.37 12.59
N ARG A 239 -3.33 27.99 12.51
CA ARG A 239 -4.01 28.53 13.70
C ARG A 239 -4.52 27.40 14.61
N THR A 240 -4.98 26.29 14.03
CA THR A 240 -5.50 25.13 14.78
C THR A 240 -4.58 23.92 14.72
N ALA A 241 -4.18 23.44 13.54
CA ALA A 241 -3.40 22.21 13.43
C ALA A 241 -2.62 22.07 12.12
N VAL A 242 -1.56 21.24 12.17
CA VAL A 242 -0.88 20.66 11.01
C VAL A 242 -1.25 19.18 10.92
N VAL A 243 -1.65 18.72 9.75
CA VAL A 243 -1.96 17.30 9.46
C VAL A 243 -0.93 16.74 8.48
N LEU A 244 -0.10 15.79 8.92
CA LEU A 244 0.92 15.14 8.10
C LEU A 244 0.33 13.95 7.36
N THR A 245 0.33 14.02 6.03
CA THR A 245 -0.14 12.95 5.11
C THR A 245 0.89 12.70 4.00
N THR A 246 2.16 12.76 4.37
CA THR A 246 3.34 12.81 3.51
C THR A 246 3.78 11.45 2.96
N GLY A 247 2.99 10.39 3.13
CA GLY A 247 3.37 9.04 2.72
C GLY A 247 4.40 8.38 3.64
N GLY A 248 4.92 7.23 3.20
CA GLY A 248 5.87 6.42 3.94
C GLY A 248 7.33 6.82 3.75
N PHE A 249 8.24 5.80 3.81
CA PHE A 249 9.67 6.05 3.72
C PHE A 249 10.41 5.04 2.81
N VAL A 250 9.70 4.41 1.86
CA VAL A 250 10.30 3.38 1.00
C VAL A 250 11.41 3.93 0.08
N ASP A 251 11.39 5.22 -0.22
CA ASP A 251 12.43 5.89 -1.02
C ASP A 251 13.64 6.37 -0.20
N ASN A 252 13.67 6.08 1.10
CA ASN A 252 14.76 6.43 1.99
C ASN A 252 15.55 5.19 2.43
N GLU A 253 16.66 4.89 1.75
CA GLU A 253 17.45 3.70 2.03
C GLU A 253 18.04 3.65 3.44
N GLU A 254 18.35 4.80 4.05
CA GLU A 254 18.82 4.86 5.43
C GLU A 254 17.72 4.44 6.41
N MET A 255 16.49 4.93 6.22
CA MET A 255 15.34 4.51 7.03
C MET A 255 14.97 3.05 6.77
N LEU A 256 15.06 2.58 5.51
CA LEU A 256 14.86 1.16 5.19
C LEU A 256 15.88 0.29 5.88
N ALA A 257 17.17 0.62 5.80
CA ALA A 257 18.22 -0.16 6.45
C ALA A 257 18.03 -0.26 7.96
N HIS A 258 17.49 0.78 8.59
CA HIS A 258 17.26 0.82 10.03
C HIS A 258 15.96 0.15 10.47
N HIS A 259 14.88 0.35 9.72
CA HIS A 259 13.52 -0.04 10.15
C HIS A 259 12.93 -1.21 9.37
N ALA A 260 13.18 -1.31 8.07
CA ALA A 260 12.54 -2.26 7.16
C ALA A 260 13.52 -2.87 6.14
N PRO A 261 14.62 -3.51 6.63
CA PRO A 261 15.71 -4.00 5.77
C PRO A 261 15.26 -5.05 4.74
N VAL A 262 14.13 -5.69 4.95
CA VAL A 262 13.54 -6.66 4.00
C VAL A 262 13.19 -6.02 2.64
N LEU A 263 13.02 -4.70 2.58
CA LEU A 263 12.76 -3.99 1.31
C LEU A 263 14.02 -3.57 0.57
N LEU A 264 15.22 -3.70 1.15
CA LEU A 264 16.45 -3.35 0.48
C LEU A 264 16.72 -4.24 -0.73
N GLY A 265 17.05 -3.62 -1.86
CA GLY A 265 17.30 -4.32 -3.12
C GLY A 265 16.05 -4.74 -3.89
N HIS A 266 14.85 -4.52 -3.36
CA HIS A 266 13.59 -4.75 -4.06
C HIS A 266 13.06 -3.48 -4.72
N GLY A 267 12.09 -3.65 -5.62
CA GLY A 267 11.37 -2.54 -6.25
C GLY A 267 10.59 -1.71 -5.23
N LYS A 268 10.38 -0.45 -5.53
CA LYS A 268 9.67 0.50 -4.67
C LYS A 268 8.31 0.81 -5.28
N VAL A 269 7.24 0.58 -4.51
CA VAL A 269 5.87 0.94 -4.91
C VAL A 269 5.55 2.31 -4.35
N SER A 270 5.98 3.35 -5.05
CA SER A 270 5.81 4.77 -4.69
C SER A 270 5.90 5.65 -5.93
N ASP A 271 5.60 6.94 -5.76
CA ASP A 271 5.84 7.99 -6.77
C ASP A 271 7.30 8.52 -6.76
N GLY A 272 8.20 7.90 -5.96
CA GLY A 272 9.59 8.32 -5.78
C GLY A 272 9.75 9.42 -4.72
N LEU A 273 8.70 9.79 -4.00
CA LEU A 273 8.71 10.87 -3.03
C LEU A 273 8.43 10.42 -1.57
N ASP A 274 8.28 9.12 -1.33
CA ASP A 274 8.08 8.54 0.00
C ASP A 274 9.41 8.47 0.79
N ASP A 275 9.97 9.64 1.14
CA ASP A 275 11.30 9.78 1.75
C ASP A 275 11.29 9.84 3.30
N GLY A 276 10.12 9.69 3.92
CA GLY A 276 9.96 9.72 5.37
C GLY A 276 10.14 11.11 6.02
N SER A 277 10.20 12.18 5.23
CA SER A 277 10.47 13.53 5.74
C SER A 277 9.44 13.99 6.77
N GLY A 278 8.14 13.72 6.57
CA GLY A 278 7.09 14.04 7.55
C GLY A 278 7.24 13.29 8.87
N ILE A 279 7.58 12.00 8.80
CA ILE A 279 7.85 11.18 10.00
C ILE A 279 9.03 11.76 10.76
N ARG A 280 10.12 12.10 10.07
CA ARG A 280 11.33 12.69 10.67
C ARG A 280 11.07 14.07 11.29
N MET A 281 10.28 14.93 10.63
CA MET A 281 9.91 16.23 11.20
C MET A 281 9.11 16.08 12.50
N ALA A 282 8.17 15.14 12.54
CA ALA A 282 7.37 14.90 13.74
C ALA A 282 8.21 14.27 14.86
N THR A 283 9.07 13.28 14.56
CA THR A 283 9.93 12.67 15.59
C THR A 283 10.91 13.67 16.21
N ALA A 284 11.34 14.68 15.45
CA ALA A 284 12.15 15.79 15.99
C ALA A 284 11.39 16.66 17.03
N THR A 285 10.06 16.61 17.07
CA THR A 285 9.24 17.25 18.13
C THR A 285 8.95 16.34 19.33
N GLY A 286 9.51 15.12 19.37
CA GLY A 286 9.25 14.13 20.42
C GLY A 286 8.12 13.16 20.10
N ALA A 287 7.58 13.17 18.89
CA ALA A 287 6.57 12.20 18.45
C ALA A 287 7.11 10.76 18.43
N ALA A 288 6.29 9.82 18.86
CA ALA A 288 6.59 8.39 18.81
C ALA A 288 6.25 7.80 17.43
N THR A 289 6.96 6.74 17.08
CA THR A 289 6.65 5.91 15.90
C THR A 289 6.20 4.52 16.34
N ARG A 290 5.45 3.83 15.49
CA ARG A 290 4.94 2.49 15.76
C ARG A 290 5.05 1.62 14.51
N ARG A 291 5.35 0.32 14.70
CA ARG A 291 5.37 -0.69 13.63
C ARG A 291 6.24 -0.33 12.43
N MET A 292 7.37 0.33 12.63
CA MET A 292 8.24 0.81 11.55
C MET A 292 8.79 -0.30 10.65
N SER A 293 8.80 -1.57 11.12
CA SER A 293 9.21 -2.75 10.33
C SER A 293 8.09 -3.36 9.48
N VAL A 294 6.86 -2.85 9.61
CA VAL A 294 5.71 -3.37 8.86
C VAL A 294 5.76 -2.84 7.43
N VAL A 295 5.68 -3.78 6.49
CA VAL A 295 5.77 -3.51 5.05
C VAL A 295 4.78 -4.38 4.30
N GLU A 296 4.34 -3.91 3.14
CA GLU A 296 3.84 -4.77 2.08
C GLU A 296 4.99 -5.05 1.11
N ILE A 297 5.07 -6.32 0.68
CA ILE A 297 5.98 -6.74 -0.37
C ILE A 297 5.24 -7.73 -1.26
N ALA A 298 5.20 -7.45 -2.56
CA ALA A 298 4.50 -8.21 -3.56
C ALA A 298 5.48 -8.84 -4.55
N LEU A 299 5.36 -10.16 -4.79
CA LEU A 299 5.95 -10.78 -5.97
C LEU A 299 5.15 -10.31 -7.19
N THR A 300 5.87 -10.00 -8.26
CA THR A 300 5.23 -9.54 -9.50
C THR A 300 4.64 -10.69 -10.34
N ALA A 301 4.54 -11.88 -9.74
CA ALA A 301 3.84 -13.03 -10.30
C ALA A 301 2.36 -12.71 -10.58
N LEU A 302 1.82 -13.25 -11.67
CA LEU A 302 0.42 -13.07 -12.03
C LEU A 302 -0.48 -14.06 -11.27
N PRO A 303 -1.38 -13.60 -10.39
CA PRO A 303 -2.18 -14.49 -9.54
C PRO A 303 -3.01 -15.51 -10.33
N ALA A 304 -3.56 -15.13 -11.48
CA ALA A 304 -4.31 -16.02 -12.36
C ALA A 304 -3.49 -17.21 -12.87
N MET A 305 -2.19 -17.02 -13.14
CA MET A 305 -1.28 -18.09 -13.54
C MET A 305 -0.82 -18.93 -12.33
N VAL A 306 -0.51 -18.22 -11.21
CA VAL A 306 -0.09 -18.87 -9.96
C VAL A 306 -1.15 -19.85 -9.46
N CYS A 307 -2.44 -19.45 -9.48
CA CYS A 307 -3.55 -20.34 -9.09
C CYS A 307 -3.69 -21.58 -9.99
N ARG A 308 -3.37 -21.48 -11.27
CA ARG A 308 -3.51 -22.57 -12.25
C ARG A 308 -2.30 -23.47 -12.35
N GLY A 309 -1.20 -23.05 -11.77
CA GLY A 309 0.04 -23.79 -11.63
C GLY A 309 0.41 -23.99 -10.16
N MET A 310 1.67 -23.83 -9.85
CA MET A 310 2.18 -23.83 -8.48
C MET A 310 3.31 -22.81 -8.33
N LEU A 311 3.45 -22.24 -7.14
CA LEU A 311 4.57 -21.38 -6.79
C LEU A 311 5.62 -22.18 -6.03
N VAL A 312 6.86 -22.18 -6.55
CA VAL A 312 7.98 -22.90 -5.96
C VAL A 312 9.15 -21.98 -5.63
N ASP A 313 9.93 -22.35 -4.63
CA ASP A 313 11.18 -21.72 -4.26
C ASP A 313 12.36 -22.18 -5.14
N GLY A 314 13.55 -21.61 -4.92
CA GLY A 314 14.77 -21.96 -5.64
C GLY A 314 15.25 -23.40 -5.45
N LEU A 315 14.65 -24.14 -4.52
CA LEU A 315 14.92 -25.56 -4.29
C LEU A 315 13.84 -26.47 -4.89
N GLY A 316 12.92 -25.93 -5.69
CA GLY A 316 11.85 -26.68 -6.33
C GLY A 316 10.72 -27.11 -5.39
N ARG A 317 10.59 -26.47 -4.21
CA ARG A 317 9.60 -26.83 -3.21
C ARG A 317 8.41 -25.87 -3.26
N ARG A 318 7.21 -26.41 -3.26
CA ARG A 318 5.98 -25.65 -3.04
C ARG A 318 5.88 -25.24 -1.56
N PHE A 319 5.41 -24.05 -1.26
CA PHE A 319 5.44 -23.49 0.11
C PHE A 319 4.17 -22.77 0.53
N VAL A 320 3.14 -22.68 -0.32
CA VAL A 320 1.90 -21.92 -0.03
C VAL A 320 0.73 -22.48 -0.84
N ASN A 321 -0.51 -22.17 -0.44
CA ASN A 321 -1.67 -22.28 -1.30
C ASN A 321 -1.71 -21.09 -2.27
N GLU A 322 -1.77 -21.36 -3.53
CA GLU A 322 -1.61 -20.35 -4.58
C GLU A 322 -2.87 -19.51 -4.81
N ASP A 323 -3.99 -19.87 -4.23
CA ASP A 323 -5.26 -19.14 -4.30
C ASP A 323 -5.51 -18.16 -3.13
N VAL A 324 -4.56 -18.08 -2.18
CA VAL A 324 -4.58 -17.05 -1.14
C VAL A 324 -4.30 -15.66 -1.74
N TYR A 325 -4.64 -14.60 -1.02
CA TYR A 325 -4.31 -13.25 -1.44
C TYR A 325 -2.81 -13.11 -1.80
N PRO A 326 -2.49 -12.53 -2.98
CA PRO A 326 -1.11 -12.52 -3.48
C PRO A 326 -0.08 -11.87 -2.55
N GLY A 327 -0.45 -10.86 -1.76
CA GLY A 327 0.43 -10.27 -0.75
C GLY A 327 0.87 -11.27 0.31
N HIS A 328 0.00 -12.19 0.73
CA HIS A 328 0.32 -13.20 1.75
C HIS A 328 1.38 -14.18 1.25
N TYR A 329 1.22 -14.76 0.05
CA TYR A 329 2.25 -15.66 -0.47
C TYR A 329 3.56 -14.93 -0.79
N SER A 330 3.48 -13.64 -1.17
CA SER A 330 4.64 -12.82 -1.48
C SER A 330 5.49 -12.54 -0.24
N VAL A 331 4.86 -12.08 0.84
CA VAL A 331 5.56 -11.84 2.13
C VAL A 331 6.17 -13.13 2.65
N HIS A 332 5.42 -14.26 2.57
CA HIS A 332 5.94 -15.56 2.98
C HIS A 332 7.16 -15.99 2.15
N ALA A 333 7.10 -15.82 0.84
CA ALA A 333 8.21 -16.12 -0.05
C ALA A 333 9.46 -15.32 0.35
N VAL A 334 9.37 -14.00 0.34
CA VAL A 334 10.53 -13.11 0.53
C VAL A 334 11.15 -13.23 1.92
N ARG A 335 10.34 -13.49 2.96
CA ARG A 335 10.83 -13.60 4.34
C ARG A 335 11.36 -14.97 4.72
N HIS A 336 10.83 -16.05 4.11
CA HIS A 336 11.00 -17.40 4.64
C HIS A 336 11.51 -18.43 3.62
N GLN A 337 11.53 -18.11 2.33
CA GLN A 337 11.94 -19.08 1.31
C GLN A 337 13.20 -18.62 0.57
N PRO A 338 14.08 -19.56 0.17
CA PRO A 338 15.23 -19.23 -0.67
C PRO A 338 14.75 -18.93 -2.09
N GLY A 339 15.06 -17.75 -2.61
CA GLY A 339 14.86 -17.43 -4.03
C GLY A 339 15.89 -18.11 -4.93
N PRO A 340 15.72 -18.05 -6.26
CA PRO A 340 14.61 -17.39 -6.95
C PRO A 340 13.29 -18.14 -6.83
N TYR A 341 12.16 -17.46 -7.12
CA TYR A 341 10.82 -18.04 -7.12
C TYR A 341 10.35 -18.27 -8.55
N TRP A 342 9.52 -19.30 -8.76
CA TRP A 342 9.02 -19.65 -10.08
C TRP A 342 7.54 -20.03 -10.01
N THR A 343 6.76 -19.57 -10.98
CA THR A 343 5.45 -20.17 -11.24
C THR A 343 5.64 -21.31 -12.22
N ILE A 344 5.39 -22.54 -11.78
CA ILE A 344 5.40 -23.75 -12.63
C ILE A 344 3.98 -24.00 -13.11
N ILE A 345 3.80 -24.06 -14.41
CA ILE A 345 2.51 -24.20 -15.07
C ILE A 345 2.67 -25.08 -16.32
N ASP A 346 1.60 -25.67 -16.80
CA ASP A 346 1.55 -26.36 -18.08
C ASP A 346 0.81 -25.54 -19.14
N GLU A 347 0.81 -26.01 -20.39
CA GLU A 347 0.17 -25.32 -21.50
C GLU A 347 -1.33 -25.09 -21.25
N GLU A 348 -2.07 -26.08 -20.76
CA GLU A 348 -3.50 -25.95 -20.47
C GLU A 348 -3.78 -24.87 -19.42
N GLY A 349 -2.97 -24.84 -18.34
CA GLY A 349 -3.06 -23.81 -17.31
C GLY A 349 -2.78 -22.43 -17.85
N TYR A 350 -1.72 -22.28 -18.63
CA TYR A 350 -1.34 -21.01 -19.23
C TYR A 350 -2.41 -20.50 -20.20
N GLU A 351 -2.89 -21.37 -21.12
CA GLU A 351 -3.89 -21.00 -22.13
C GLU A 351 -5.28 -20.73 -21.53
N SER A 352 -5.59 -21.29 -20.36
CA SER A 352 -6.86 -21.02 -19.65
C SER A 352 -6.95 -19.61 -19.05
N VAL A 353 -5.84 -18.88 -18.93
CA VAL A 353 -5.84 -17.47 -18.53
C VAL A 353 -6.20 -16.60 -19.73
N ALA A 354 -7.18 -15.72 -19.59
CA ALA A 354 -7.55 -14.79 -20.66
C ALA A 354 -6.33 -13.95 -21.09
N GLU A 355 -6.18 -13.71 -22.40
CA GLU A 355 -5.02 -13.01 -22.96
C GLU A 355 -4.81 -11.62 -22.31
N ALA A 356 -5.90 -10.89 -22.06
CA ALA A 356 -5.84 -9.59 -21.37
C ALA A 356 -5.26 -9.70 -19.94
N ASP A 357 -5.49 -10.81 -19.25
CA ASP A 357 -5.03 -11.05 -17.88
C ASP A 357 -3.61 -11.68 -17.84
N ARG A 358 -3.05 -12.05 -18.98
CA ARG A 358 -1.64 -12.51 -19.09
C ARG A 358 -0.64 -11.34 -19.08
N TRP A 359 -1.08 -10.12 -19.35
CA TRP A 359 -0.27 -8.89 -19.33
C TRP A 359 1.01 -8.98 -20.18
N GLY A 360 0.98 -9.81 -21.23
CA GLY A 360 2.14 -10.06 -22.09
C GLY A 360 3.25 -10.89 -21.45
N VAL A 361 3.02 -11.48 -20.28
CA VAL A 361 3.99 -12.35 -19.59
C VAL A 361 4.08 -13.68 -20.32
N LEU A 362 5.29 -14.05 -20.71
CA LEU A 362 5.61 -15.31 -21.37
C LEU A 362 6.43 -16.21 -20.45
N PRO A 363 6.31 -17.55 -20.59
CA PRO A 363 7.20 -18.47 -19.93
C PRO A 363 8.67 -18.21 -20.30
N LYS A 364 9.56 -18.28 -19.31
CA LYS A 364 11.00 -18.15 -19.52
C LYS A 364 11.62 -19.43 -20.04
N TYR A 365 11.11 -20.56 -19.58
CA TYR A 365 11.50 -21.89 -20.01
C TYR A 365 10.26 -22.72 -20.28
N VAL A 366 10.32 -23.55 -21.34
CA VAL A 366 9.30 -24.56 -21.69
C VAL A 366 10.04 -25.84 -22.04
N THR A 367 9.68 -26.94 -21.40
CA THR A 367 10.37 -28.23 -21.56
C THR A 367 9.36 -29.39 -21.60
N GLU A 368 9.77 -30.52 -22.19
CA GLU A 368 8.94 -31.73 -22.23
C GLU A 368 9.00 -32.49 -20.90
N THR A 369 10.08 -32.37 -20.15
CA THR A 369 10.29 -33.08 -18.90
C THR A 369 10.59 -32.14 -17.73
N LEU A 370 10.24 -32.57 -16.53
CA LEU A 370 10.57 -31.80 -15.30
C LEU A 370 12.08 -31.81 -15.03
N ALA A 371 12.80 -32.86 -15.39
CA ALA A 371 14.25 -32.94 -15.25
C ALA A 371 14.97 -31.85 -16.09
N GLU A 372 14.52 -31.64 -17.34
CA GLU A 372 15.04 -30.54 -18.18
C GLU A 372 14.72 -29.19 -17.61
N LEU A 373 13.53 -29.03 -16.97
CA LEU A 373 13.14 -27.80 -16.33
C LEU A 373 13.99 -27.52 -15.09
N GLU A 374 14.24 -28.53 -14.24
CA GLU A 374 15.16 -28.44 -13.09
C GLU A 374 16.55 -27.99 -13.49
N GLU A 375 17.12 -28.60 -14.56
CA GLU A 375 18.42 -28.20 -15.08
C GLU A 375 18.43 -26.74 -15.55
N SER A 376 17.38 -26.33 -16.29
CA SER A 376 17.22 -24.96 -16.78
C SER A 376 17.09 -23.92 -15.63
N LEU A 377 16.49 -24.30 -14.51
CA LEU A 377 16.26 -23.48 -13.34
C LEU A 377 17.42 -23.55 -12.32
N GLY A 378 18.37 -24.47 -12.51
CA GLY A 378 19.47 -24.71 -11.55
C GLY A 378 19.00 -25.30 -10.22
N MET A 379 17.89 -26.03 -10.23
CA MET A 379 17.33 -26.70 -9.05
C MET A 379 18.06 -28.00 -8.74
N PRO A 380 17.99 -28.51 -7.49
CA PRO A 380 18.51 -29.85 -7.18
C PRO A 380 17.79 -30.91 -7.99
N PRO A 381 18.50 -31.88 -8.60
CA PRO A 381 17.89 -32.94 -9.41
C PRO A 381 16.81 -33.71 -8.64
N GLY A 382 15.65 -33.93 -9.24
CA GLY A 382 14.51 -34.66 -8.67
C GLY A 382 13.67 -33.87 -7.65
N ALA A 383 14.03 -32.64 -7.33
CA ALA A 383 13.31 -31.83 -6.33
C ALA A 383 11.96 -31.33 -6.85
N LEU A 384 11.95 -30.71 -8.02
CA LEU A 384 10.72 -30.24 -8.67
C LEU A 384 9.87 -31.43 -9.14
N GLU A 385 10.51 -32.48 -9.69
CA GLU A 385 9.85 -33.71 -10.10
C GLU A 385 9.06 -34.33 -8.93
N THR A 386 9.69 -34.48 -7.75
CA THR A 386 9.01 -34.96 -6.53
C THR A 386 7.86 -34.08 -6.11
N THR A 387 8.03 -32.75 -6.20
CA THR A 387 7.01 -31.76 -5.84
C THR A 387 5.80 -31.88 -6.77
N VAL A 388 6.01 -31.90 -8.08
CA VAL A 388 4.94 -32.02 -9.08
C VAL A 388 4.24 -33.38 -9.01
N GLU A 389 4.98 -34.48 -8.86
CA GLU A 389 4.38 -35.82 -8.70
C GLU A 389 3.51 -35.91 -7.45
N THR A 390 3.97 -35.32 -6.34
CA THR A 390 3.19 -35.29 -5.10
C THR A 390 1.93 -34.45 -5.26
N TYR A 391 2.05 -33.26 -5.87
CA TYR A 391 0.90 -32.42 -6.19
C TYR A 391 -0.10 -33.14 -7.12
N ASN A 392 0.36 -33.71 -8.23
CA ASN A 392 -0.49 -34.37 -9.21
C ASN A 392 -1.28 -35.52 -8.60
N ARG A 393 -0.64 -36.36 -7.77
CA ARG A 393 -1.28 -37.50 -7.07
C ARG A 393 -2.49 -37.06 -6.22
N HIS A 394 -2.42 -35.87 -5.61
CA HIS A 394 -3.51 -35.33 -4.82
C HIS A 394 -4.52 -34.57 -5.69
N ALA A 395 -4.04 -33.81 -6.67
CA ALA A 395 -4.88 -33.05 -7.60
C ALA A 395 -5.82 -33.96 -8.41
N GLU A 396 -5.40 -35.19 -8.77
CA GLU A 396 -6.24 -36.21 -9.40
C GLU A 396 -7.47 -36.60 -8.55
N LYS A 397 -7.38 -36.41 -7.24
CA LYS A 397 -8.46 -36.68 -6.29
C LYS A 397 -9.25 -35.41 -5.93
N GLY A 398 -8.85 -34.24 -6.45
CA GLY A 398 -9.43 -32.96 -6.09
C GLY A 398 -9.06 -32.49 -4.67
N GLU A 399 -7.90 -32.93 -4.14
CA GLU A 399 -7.45 -32.66 -2.78
C GLU A 399 -6.08 -31.97 -2.77
N ASP A 400 -5.87 -31.07 -1.82
CA ASP A 400 -4.54 -30.53 -1.48
C ASP A 400 -4.33 -30.58 0.04
N PRO A 401 -3.86 -31.74 0.57
CA PRO A 401 -3.76 -31.92 2.02
C PRO A 401 -2.65 -31.12 2.67
N TYR A 402 -1.74 -30.53 1.91
CA TYR A 402 -0.59 -29.79 2.45
C TYR A 402 -0.83 -28.29 2.53
N PHE A 403 -1.48 -27.71 1.52
CA PHE A 403 -1.65 -26.26 1.42
C PHE A 403 -3.12 -25.83 1.27
N HIS A 404 -4.06 -26.77 1.12
CA HIS A 404 -5.50 -26.53 1.05
C HIS A 404 -5.96 -25.60 -0.09
N LYS A 405 -5.27 -25.66 -1.24
CA LYS A 405 -5.69 -24.99 -2.45
C LYS A 405 -7.10 -25.46 -2.84
N ASP A 406 -7.98 -24.55 -3.20
CA ASP A 406 -9.37 -24.84 -3.55
C ASP A 406 -9.46 -25.83 -4.72
N ALA A 407 -10.35 -26.81 -4.61
CA ALA A 407 -10.56 -27.86 -5.60
C ALA A 407 -10.81 -27.32 -7.02
N LYS A 408 -11.43 -26.15 -7.15
CA LYS A 408 -11.66 -25.49 -8.45
C LYS A 408 -10.40 -25.15 -9.22
N TRP A 409 -9.26 -25.02 -8.53
CA TRP A 409 -7.96 -24.71 -9.10
C TRP A 409 -7.05 -25.93 -9.23
N LEU A 410 -7.45 -27.08 -8.63
CA LEU A 410 -6.66 -28.31 -8.64
C LEU A 410 -6.82 -29.05 -9.95
N ARG A 411 -5.72 -29.28 -10.63
CA ARG A 411 -5.59 -30.17 -11.78
C ARG A 411 -4.16 -30.68 -11.87
N PRO A 412 -3.93 -31.92 -12.29
CA PRO A 412 -2.59 -32.43 -12.54
C PRO A 412 -1.90 -31.64 -13.64
N LEU A 413 -0.65 -31.24 -13.41
CA LEU A 413 0.20 -30.61 -14.43
C LEU A 413 0.75 -31.69 -15.38
N LYS A 414 0.76 -31.39 -16.68
CA LYS A 414 1.18 -32.26 -17.75
C LYS A 414 2.21 -31.59 -18.65
N SER A 415 3.03 -32.40 -19.33
CA SER A 415 3.92 -31.91 -20.39
C SER A 415 3.13 -31.25 -21.54
N PRO A 416 3.66 -30.15 -22.14
CA PRO A 416 4.90 -29.47 -21.78
C PRO A 416 4.79 -28.63 -20.51
N PHE A 417 5.87 -28.60 -19.72
CA PHE A 417 5.97 -27.82 -18.49
C PHE A 417 6.64 -26.47 -18.74
N ALA A 418 6.17 -25.43 -18.06
CA ALA A 418 6.70 -24.10 -18.21
C ALA A 418 7.05 -23.47 -16.85
N ALA A 419 8.12 -22.66 -16.84
CA ALA A 419 8.47 -21.83 -15.72
C ALA A 419 8.35 -20.33 -16.08
N ILE A 420 7.58 -19.60 -15.30
CA ILE A 420 7.39 -18.17 -15.41
C ILE A 420 8.19 -17.48 -14.30
N ASP A 421 9.04 -16.54 -14.71
CA ASP A 421 9.82 -15.71 -13.80
C ASP A 421 8.95 -14.55 -13.26
N PRO A 422 8.72 -14.42 -11.95
CA PRO A 422 8.00 -13.27 -11.40
C PRO A 422 8.59 -11.92 -11.85
N ALA A 423 9.92 -11.85 -12.07
CA ALA A 423 10.58 -10.64 -12.54
C ALA A 423 10.17 -10.22 -13.97
N ALA A 424 9.60 -11.11 -14.76
CA ALA A 424 9.03 -10.79 -16.08
C ALA A 424 7.65 -10.15 -16.02
N GLY A 425 7.02 -10.08 -14.85
CA GLY A 425 5.70 -9.48 -14.65
C GLY A 425 5.68 -7.97 -14.79
N PHE A 426 4.48 -7.41 -14.69
CA PHE A 426 4.18 -5.99 -14.94
C PHE A 426 5.06 -4.99 -14.17
N PHE A 427 5.38 -5.26 -12.92
CA PHE A 427 6.28 -4.43 -12.10
C PHE A 427 7.78 -4.69 -12.38
N GLY A 428 8.12 -5.72 -13.15
CA GLY A 428 9.52 -6.15 -13.41
C GLY A 428 10.27 -5.25 -14.41
N GLY A 429 9.56 -4.53 -15.26
CA GLY A 429 10.14 -3.74 -16.35
C GLY A 429 10.81 -2.42 -15.95
N GLY A 430 10.80 -2.03 -14.69
CA GLY A 430 11.39 -0.74 -14.27
C GLY A 430 11.59 -0.55 -12.77
N ALA A 431 10.86 -1.25 -11.94
CA ALA A 431 10.81 -0.95 -10.51
C ALA A 431 11.63 -1.89 -9.61
N GLY A 432 12.03 -3.04 -10.08
CA GLY A 432 12.80 -3.99 -9.28
C GLY A 432 13.98 -4.54 -10.07
N GLN A 433 15.17 -4.25 -9.71
CA GLN A 433 16.43 -4.70 -10.34
C GLN A 433 16.54 -6.24 -10.48
N GLY A 434 15.53 -6.89 -11.09
CA GLY A 434 15.55 -8.33 -11.35
C GLY A 434 15.20 -9.23 -10.15
N THR A 435 14.70 -8.69 -9.04
CA THR A 435 14.34 -9.50 -7.86
C THR A 435 12.93 -10.09 -7.92
N GLY A 436 12.08 -9.62 -8.83
CA GLY A 436 10.69 -10.05 -8.96
C GLY A 436 9.79 -9.69 -7.78
N ALA A 437 10.22 -8.76 -6.93
CA ALA A 437 9.44 -8.28 -5.80
C ALA A 437 9.52 -6.76 -5.68
N ALA A 438 8.44 -6.12 -5.23
CA ALA A 438 8.35 -4.69 -4.98
C ALA A 438 7.48 -4.42 -3.75
N GLY A 439 7.74 -3.33 -3.02
CA GLY A 439 7.00 -3.09 -1.79
C GLY A 439 6.98 -1.64 -1.32
N PHE A 440 6.29 -1.41 -0.20
CA PHE A 440 6.20 -0.13 0.48
C PHE A 440 6.06 -0.29 1.99
N THR A 441 6.28 0.82 2.72
CA THR A 441 6.24 0.83 4.18
C THR A 441 4.85 1.18 4.71
N LEU A 442 4.46 0.56 5.84
CA LEU A 442 3.17 0.71 6.51
C LEU A 442 3.30 1.23 7.96
N GLY A 443 4.50 1.16 8.52
CA GLY A 443 4.81 1.79 9.81
C GLY A 443 4.98 3.31 9.67
N GLY A 444 4.77 4.03 10.76
CA GLY A 444 4.83 5.50 10.79
C GLY A 444 4.63 6.07 12.18
N LEU A 445 4.16 7.30 12.27
CA LEU A 445 3.85 7.99 13.51
C LEU A 445 2.78 7.24 14.32
N HIS A 446 2.96 7.17 15.64
CA HIS A 446 1.93 6.67 16.53
C HIS A 446 0.82 7.71 16.66
N THR A 447 -0.42 7.33 16.36
CA THR A 447 -1.57 8.23 16.41
C THR A 447 -2.72 7.64 17.21
N SER A 448 -3.53 8.52 17.81
CA SER A 448 -4.87 8.17 18.26
C SER A 448 -5.78 7.80 17.07
N VAL A 449 -6.96 7.30 17.35
CA VAL A 449 -7.97 6.98 16.31
C VAL A 449 -8.52 8.23 15.61
N ASP A 450 -8.33 9.39 16.18
CA ASP A 450 -8.69 10.70 15.59
C ASP A 450 -7.47 11.40 14.93
N GLY A 451 -6.35 10.67 14.79
CA GLY A 451 -5.17 11.14 14.08
C GLY A 451 -4.24 12.04 14.86
N GLU A 452 -4.47 12.30 16.14
CA GLU A 452 -3.54 13.06 16.98
C GLU A 452 -2.22 12.30 17.08
N VAL A 453 -1.11 12.95 16.78
CA VAL A 453 0.23 12.36 16.91
C VAL A 453 0.59 12.26 18.39
N LEU A 454 1.00 11.08 18.84
CA LEU A 454 1.34 10.80 20.24
C LEU A 454 2.85 10.82 20.47
N ASN A 455 3.27 11.29 21.65
CA ASN A 455 4.64 11.18 22.12
C ASN A 455 4.93 9.80 22.73
N HIS A 456 6.15 9.57 23.24
CA HIS A 456 6.56 8.32 23.85
C HIS A 456 5.83 7.98 25.16
N SER A 457 5.17 8.95 25.79
CA SER A 457 4.34 8.75 26.99
C SER A 457 2.87 8.44 26.64
N GLY A 458 2.50 8.54 25.36
CA GLY A 458 1.13 8.35 24.89
C GLY A 458 0.28 9.64 24.92
N ASP A 459 0.88 10.79 25.25
CA ASP A 459 0.18 12.07 25.23
C ASP A 459 0.18 12.68 23.81
N PRO A 460 -0.86 13.39 23.40
CA PRO A 460 -0.88 14.11 22.13
C PRO A 460 0.22 15.18 22.04
N VAL A 461 0.89 15.26 20.89
CA VAL A 461 1.71 16.42 20.52
C VAL A 461 0.74 17.52 20.07
N PRO A 462 0.61 18.64 20.84
CA PRO A 462 -0.45 19.61 20.59
C PRO A 462 -0.35 20.24 19.21
N GLY A 463 -1.48 20.30 18.48
CA GLY A 463 -1.54 20.89 17.14
C GLY A 463 -0.97 20.02 16.02
N LEU A 464 -0.61 18.77 16.28
CA LEU A 464 -0.06 17.85 15.28
C LEU A 464 -0.93 16.61 15.09
N TYR A 465 -1.31 16.35 13.85
CA TYR A 465 -2.08 15.18 13.40
C TYR A 465 -1.36 14.46 12.28
N ALA A 466 -1.68 13.18 12.07
CA ALA A 466 -1.19 12.42 10.93
C ALA A 466 -2.18 11.34 10.47
N ALA A 467 -2.15 11.01 9.18
CA ALA A 467 -2.93 9.93 8.59
C ALA A 467 -2.23 9.34 7.34
N GLY A 468 -2.76 8.22 6.85
CA GLY A 468 -2.15 7.45 5.76
C GLY A 468 -0.79 6.89 6.18
N ARG A 469 0.11 6.62 5.21
CA ARG A 469 1.40 5.98 5.49
C ARG A 469 2.42 6.84 6.25
N ALA A 470 2.11 8.12 6.50
CA ALA A 470 2.86 8.92 7.46
C ALA A 470 2.59 8.48 8.91
N ALA A 471 1.45 7.86 9.16
CA ALA A 471 1.04 7.27 10.44
C ALA A 471 1.09 5.73 10.39
N SER A 472 1.20 5.09 11.54
CA SER A 472 0.94 3.66 11.69
C SER A 472 -0.57 3.43 11.69
N GLY A 473 -1.07 2.85 10.62
CA GLY A 473 -2.48 2.53 10.44
C GLY A 473 -2.93 1.26 11.17
N MET A 474 -3.91 0.56 10.59
CA MET A 474 -4.46 -0.68 11.17
C MET A 474 -3.55 -1.91 10.96
N HIS A 475 -2.55 -1.85 10.08
CA HIS A 475 -1.76 -2.99 9.64
C HIS A 475 -0.84 -3.55 10.75
N GLY A 476 -0.81 -4.90 10.82
CA GLY A 476 0.19 -5.69 11.53
C GLY A 476 1.24 -6.24 10.57
N GLU A 477 1.55 -7.54 10.69
CA GLU A 477 2.54 -8.20 9.83
C GLU A 477 1.99 -8.59 8.46
N GLY A 478 0.67 -8.52 8.27
CA GLY A 478 -0.03 -8.80 7.02
C GLY A 478 -0.60 -7.55 6.35
N TYR A 479 -1.00 -7.72 5.10
CA TYR A 479 -1.60 -6.70 4.26
C TYR A 479 -2.68 -7.30 3.35
N VAL A 480 -3.67 -6.51 3.00
CA VAL A 480 -4.68 -6.82 1.96
C VAL A 480 -4.83 -5.60 1.07
N SER A 481 -4.87 -5.77 -0.26
CA SER A 481 -5.08 -4.66 -1.20
C SER A 481 -6.29 -3.82 -0.83
N GLY A 482 -6.17 -2.52 -1.03
CA GLY A 482 -7.23 -1.57 -0.70
C GLY A 482 -7.25 -1.12 0.76
N THR A 483 -6.59 -1.84 1.69
CA THR A 483 -6.53 -1.40 3.10
C THR A 483 -5.67 -0.16 3.28
N SER A 484 -4.60 0.05 2.51
CA SER A 484 -3.79 1.26 2.60
C SER A 484 -4.54 2.53 2.15
N LEU A 485 -5.29 2.45 1.04
CA LEU A 485 -6.14 3.56 0.59
C LEU A 485 -7.34 3.75 1.53
N GLY A 486 -7.96 2.65 1.98
CA GLY A 486 -9.07 2.67 2.92
C GLY A 486 -8.67 3.28 4.26
N ASP A 487 -7.60 2.79 4.89
CA ASP A 487 -7.04 3.33 6.14
C ASP A 487 -6.69 4.82 6.00
N GLY A 488 -5.94 5.15 4.93
CA GLY A 488 -5.50 6.51 4.68
C GLY A 488 -6.66 7.49 4.56
N THR A 489 -7.71 7.14 3.81
CA THR A 489 -8.89 8.00 3.65
C THR A 489 -9.77 8.01 4.88
N PHE A 490 -10.00 6.87 5.53
CA PHE A 490 -10.85 6.78 6.72
C PHE A 490 -10.27 7.57 7.89
N PHE A 491 -9.01 7.33 8.24
CA PHE A 491 -8.35 8.05 9.33
C PHE A 491 -7.95 9.47 8.91
N GLY A 492 -7.74 9.75 7.62
CA GLY A 492 -7.61 11.09 7.07
C GLY A 492 -8.85 11.94 7.33
N ARG A 493 -10.05 11.42 7.09
CA ARG A 493 -11.34 12.05 7.42
C ARG A 493 -11.42 12.40 8.91
N ARG A 494 -11.08 11.43 9.78
CA ARG A 494 -11.10 11.62 11.24
C ARG A 494 -10.12 12.70 11.68
N ALA A 495 -8.88 12.64 11.18
CA ALA A 495 -7.84 13.63 11.47
C ALA A 495 -8.25 15.04 11.01
N GLY A 496 -8.82 15.18 9.81
CA GLY A 496 -9.31 16.46 9.29
C GLY A 496 -10.43 17.07 10.16
N ARG A 497 -11.42 16.25 10.54
CA ARG A 497 -12.50 16.68 11.45
C ARG A 497 -11.97 17.09 12.84
N ALA A 498 -11.02 16.31 13.38
CA ALA A 498 -10.43 16.61 14.69
C ALA A 498 -9.58 17.88 14.64
N ALA A 499 -8.76 18.05 13.61
CA ALA A 499 -7.93 19.23 13.39
C ALA A 499 -8.76 20.54 13.28
N ALA A 500 -9.96 20.45 12.70
CA ALA A 500 -10.85 21.61 12.56
C ALA A 500 -11.56 22.03 13.88
N ARG A 501 -11.74 21.10 14.84
CA ARG A 501 -12.46 21.35 16.10
C ARG A 501 -11.75 22.30 17.05
N GLY A 502 -10.43 22.51 16.90
CA GLY A 502 -9.67 23.48 17.71
C GLY A 502 -10.12 24.95 17.58
N LYS A 503 -11.11 25.22 16.74
CA LYS A 503 -11.71 26.56 16.50
C LYS A 503 -12.65 27.03 17.60
N GLY A 504 -12.94 26.23 18.64
CA GLY A 504 -13.99 26.48 19.61
C GLY A 504 -13.53 26.84 21.04
N SER A 505 -12.24 27.14 21.25
CA SER A 505 -11.68 27.45 22.57
C SER A 505 -10.88 28.77 22.58
N GLU A 506 -11.44 29.85 22.04
CA GLU A 506 -11.05 31.22 22.37
C GLU A 506 -12.19 31.93 23.10
#